data_f4e5859b84dfba6837923211c68b058e
#
_entry.id   f4e5859b84dfba6837923211c68b058e
#
_cell.length_a   1.000
_cell.length_b   1.000
_cell.length_c   1.000
_cell.angle_alpha   90.00
_cell.angle_beta   90.00
_cell.angle_gamma   90.00
#
_symmetry.space_group_name_H-M   'P 1'
#
loop_
_entity.id
_entity.type
_entity.pdbx_description
1 polymer ?
#
loop_
_entity_poly.entity_id
_entity_poly.type
_entity_poly.pdbx_seq_one_letter_code
_entity_poly.pdbx_strand_id
1 'polypeptide(L)'
;MKLADLAQVIRSKNAGPRRLTLDLMFTTDADYQRVVQSPSLSSENIGARYGVAADDVTVIPYPAGRAIKIVLARPVMAGDPGDRDVYGAQQHAPLLEVEI
;
A
#
# COMPACT_ATOMS: atom_id res chain seq x y z
N MET A 1 5.39 -4.63 -15.85
CA MET A 1 4.79 -5.74 -15.09
C MET A 1 3.98 -5.18 -13.94
N LYS A 2 2.81 -5.68 -13.70
CA LYS A 2 1.96 -5.17 -12.62
C LYS A 2 2.48 -5.61 -11.25
N LEU A 3 2.28 -4.77 -10.23
CA LEU A 3 2.63 -5.10 -8.86
C LEU A 3 1.99 -6.43 -8.43
N ALA A 4 0.75 -6.68 -8.82
CA ALA A 4 0.04 -7.91 -8.50
C ALA A 4 0.71 -9.18 -9.05
N ASP A 5 1.51 -9.05 -10.12
CA ASP A 5 2.25 -10.17 -10.71
C ASP A 5 3.57 -10.45 -10.00
N LEU A 6 4.09 -9.46 -9.27
CA LEU A 6 5.38 -9.57 -8.58
C LEU A 6 5.21 -9.89 -7.10
N ALA A 7 4.19 -9.36 -6.46
CA ALA A 7 3.96 -9.57 -5.03
C ALA A 7 3.23 -10.89 -4.76
N GLN A 8 3.71 -11.64 -3.80
CA GLN A 8 3.03 -12.84 -3.32
C GLN A 8 1.78 -12.48 -2.54
N VAL A 9 1.85 -11.40 -1.74
CA VAL A 9 0.75 -10.92 -0.90
C VAL A 9 0.65 -9.41 -1.04
N ILE A 10 -0.57 -8.94 -1.25
CA ILE A 10 -0.94 -7.53 -1.16
C ILE A 10 -2.19 -7.49 -0.27
N ARG A 11 -2.06 -6.84 0.89
CA ARG A 11 -3.18 -6.77 1.83
C ARG A 11 -3.27 -5.41 2.48
N SER A 12 -4.44 -5.09 3.03
CA SER A 12 -4.67 -3.84 3.74
C SER A 12 -5.39 -4.11 5.06
N LYS A 13 -5.17 -3.22 6.03
CA LYS A 13 -5.89 -3.21 7.30
C LYS A 13 -5.86 -1.81 7.90
N ASN A 14 -6.79 -1.53 8.81
CA ASN A 14 -6.75 -0.31 9.58
C ASN A 14 -5.60 -0.35 10.60
N ALA A 15 -4.94 0.79 10.77
CA ALA A 15 -4.03 1.07 11.86
C ALA A 15 -4.64 2.20 12.70
N GLY A 16 -5.81 1.92 13.28
CA GLY A 16 -6.69 2.93 13.86
C GLY A 16 -7.72 3.40 12.84
N PRO A 17 -8.73 4.22 13.25
CA PRO A 17 -9.84 4.60 12.37
C PRO A 17 -9.45 5.54 11.23
N ARG A 18 -8.34 6.26 11.36
CA ARG A 18 -7.89 7.28 10.38
C ARG A 18 -6.65 6.87 9.61
N ARG A 19 -6.08 5.71 9.89
CA ARG A 19 -4.87 5.22 9.25
C ARG A 19 -5.12 3.89 8.57
N LEU A 20 -4.42 3.69 7.48
CA LEU A 20 -4.45 2.46 6.69
C LEU A 20 -3.03 1.95 6.55
N THR A 21 -2.86 0.65 6.71
CA THR A 21 -1.59 -0.03 6.45
C THR A 21 -1.76 -0.95 5.25
N LEU A 22 -0.85 -0.84 4.30
CA LEU A 22 -0.75 -1.74 3.15
C LEU A 22 0.53 -2.55 3.30
N ASP A 23 0.42 -3.87 3.22
CA ASP A 23 1.57 -4.77 3.31
C ASP A 23 1.77 -5.47 1.96
N LEU A 24 2.98 -5.38 1.44
CA LEU A 24 3.41 -6.05 0.22
C LEU A 24 4.49 -7.05 0.59
N MET A 25 4.36 -8.31 0.16
CA MET A 25 5.33 -9.36 0.44
C MET A 25 5.77 -10.03 -0.85
N PHE A 26 7.06 -10.35 -0.95
CA PHE A 26 7.68 -10.92 -2.14
C PHE A 26 8.38 -12.24 -1.79
N THR A 27 8.40 -13.17 -2.77
CA THR A 27 9.05 -14.47 -2.58
C THR A 27 10.55 -14.44 -2.85
N THR A 28 11.02 -13.49 -3.67
CA THR A 28 12.44 -13.40 -4.06
C THR A 28 13.00 -12.02 -3.79
N ASP A 29 14.31 -11.95 -3.57
CA ASP A 29 15.00 -10.67 -3.42
C ASP A 29 14.94 -9.86 -4.71
N ALA A 30 15.00 -10.52 -5.87
CA ALA A 30 14.94 -9.84 -7.17
C ALA A 30 13.64 -9.06 -7.35
N ASP A 31 12.50 -9.69 -7.05
CA ASP A 31 11.20 -9.04 -7.14
C ASP A 31 11.07 -7.92 -6.11
N TYR A 32 11.52 -8.16 -4.89
CA TYR A 32 11.54 -7.15 -3.83
C TYR A 32 12.34 -5.91 -4.25
N GLN A 33 13.57 -6.10 -4.73
CA GLN A 33 14.43 -4.99 -5.15
C GLN A 33 13.85 -4.23 -6.34
N ARG A 34 13.26 -4.94 -7.28
CA ARG A 34 12.62 -4.32 -8.44
C ARG A 34 11.51 -3.35 -8.01
N VAL A 35 10.70 -3.75 -7.05
CA VAL A 35 9.59 -2.92 -6.56
C VAL A 35 10.10 -1.78 -5.68
N VAL A 36 11.05 -2.04 -4.79
CA VAL A 36 11.65 -0.99 -3.93
C VAL A 36 12.26 0.14 -4.76
N GLN A 37 12.88 -0.19 -5.89
CA GLN A 37 13.55 0.79 -6.75
C GLN A 37 12.59 1.49 -7.71
N SER A 38 11.34 1.04 -7.80
CA SER A 38 10.38 1.62 -8.72
C SER A 38 9.83 2.94 -8.21
N PRO A 39 9.81 4.00 -9.03
CA PRO A 39 9.18 5.27 -8.64
C PRO A 39 7.67 5.19 -8.51
N SER A 40 7.04 4.11 -9.02
CA SER A 40 5.59 3.93 -8.98
C SER A 40 5.05 3.84 -7.55
N LEU A 41 5.88 3.44 -6.58
CA LEU A 41 5.51 3.35 -5.16
C LEU A 41 6.10 4.49 -4.33
N SER A 42 6.45 5.61 -4.93
CA SER A 42 6.82 6.81 -4.18
C SER A 42 5.62 7.35 -3.40
N SER A 43 5.89 8.12 -2.35
CA SER A 43 4.84 8.75 -1.55
C SER A 43 3.91 9.61 -2.41
N GLU A 44 4.45 10.30 -3.41
CA GLU A 44 3.67 11.13 -4.34
C GLU A 44 2.72 10.29 -5.18
N ASN A 45 3.20 9.19 -5.75
CA ASN A 45 2.39 8.33 -6.61
C ASN A 45 1.34 7.55 -5.82
N ILE A 46 1.69 7.07 -4.64
CA ILE A 46 0.73 6.41 -3.75
C ILE A 46 -0.32 7.42 -3.28
N GLY A 47 0.09 8.61 -2.88
CA GLY A 47 -0.82 9.68 -2.47
C GLY A 47 -1.82 10.03 -3.57
N ALA A 48 -1.36 10.13 -4.81
CA ALA A 48 -2.22 10.41 -5.95
C ALA A 48 -3.27 9.31 -6.16
N ARG A 49 -2.88 8.04 -6.00
CA ARG A 49 -3.82 6.92 -6.15
C ARG A 49 -4.89 6.89 -5.07
N TYR A 50 -4.52 7.24 -3.85
CA TYR A 50 -5.44 7.19 -2.70
C TYR A 50 -6.13 8.52 -2.40
N GLY A 51 -5.79 9.58 -3.14
CA GLY A 51 -6.40 10.89 -2.94
C GLY A 51 -5.96 11.55 -1.65
N VAL A 52 -4.72 11.31 -1.22
CA VAL A 52 -4.11 11.91 -0.02
C VAL A 52 -2.81 12.62 -0.37
N ALA A 53 -2.39 13.56 0.48
CA ALA A 53 -1.13 14.28 0.27
C ALA A 53 0.06 13.33 0.44
N ALA A 54 1.16 13.59 -0.31
CA ALA A 54 2.38 12.79 -0.19
C ALA A 54 2.93 12.77 1.25
N ASP A 55 2.78 13.86 1.98
CA ASP A 55 3.22 13.96 3.38
C ASP A 55 2.45 13.02 4.32
N ASP A 56 1.28 12.56 3.91
CA ASP A 56 0.45 11.61 4.67
C ASP A 56 0.73 10.15 4.29
N VAL A 57 1.74 9.91 3.46
CA VAL A 57 2.13 8.56 3.01
C VAL A 57 3.55 8.27 3.47
N THR A 58 3.74 7.15 4.16
CA THR A 58 5.06 6.66 4.55
C THR A 58 5.28 5.28 3.94
N VAL A 59 6.39 5.10 3.21
CA VAL A 59 6.77 3.83 2.60
C VAL A 59 7.98 3.29 3.34
N ILE A 60 7.85 2.11 3.93
CA ILE A 60 8.87 1.52 4.79
C ILE A 60 9.29 0.17 4.22
N PRO A 61 10.53 0.04 3.68
CA PRO A 61 11.03 -1.25 3.23
C PRO A 61 11.55 -2.08 4.40
N TYR A 62 11.32 -3.39 4.32
CA TYR A 62 11.84 -4.38 5.27
C TYR A 62 12.61 -5.45 4.49
N PRO A 63 13.92 -5.24 4.22
CA PRO A 63 14.70 -6.16 3.38
C PRO A 63 14.74 -7.59 3.93
N ALA A 64 14.88 -7.75 5.24
CA ALA A 64 14.96 -9.06 5.87
C ALA A 64 13.71 -9.92 5.64
N GLY A 65 12.55 -9.28 5.53
CA GLY A 65 11.28 -9.97 5.30
C GLY A 65 10.82 -9.93 3.86
N ARG A 66 11.59 -9.33 2.95
CA ARG A 66 11.17 -9.06 1.57
C ARG A 66 9.79 -8.44 1.53
N ALA A 67 9.59 -7.41 2.37
CA ALA A 67 8.30 -6.77 2.54
C ALA A 67 8.41 -5.26 2.43
N ILE A 68 7.32 -4.63 2.00
CA ILE A 68 7.19 -3.17 2.00
C ILE A 68 5.90 -2.85 2.76
N LYS A 69 6.00 -1.96 3.72
CA LYS A 69 4.85 -1.45 4.47
C LYS A 69 4.56 -0.02 4.04
N ILE A 70 3.31 0.24 3.71
CA ILE A 70 2.86 1.59 3.38
C ILE A 70 1.83 2.00 4.42
N VAL A 71 2.05 3.14 5.06
CA VAL A 71 1.12 3.73 6.03
C VAL A 71 0.61 5.03 5.46
N LEU A 72 -0.71 5.20 5.40
CA LEU A 72 -1.31 6.41 4.87
C LEU A 72 -2.59 6.80 5.61
N ALA A 73 -2.96 8.08 5.45
CA ALA A 73 -4.23 8.56 5.96
C ALA A 73 -5.37 7.87 5.20
N ARG A 74 -6.39 7.42 5.92
CA ARG A 74 -7.57 6.83 5.31
C ARG A 74 -8.52 7.95 4.88
N PRO A 75 -8.94 8.00 3.59
CA PRO A 75 -9.82 9.07 3.09
C PRO A 75 -11.16 9.14 3.82
N VAL A 76 -11.68 7.98 4.26
CA VAL A 76 -12.91 7.88 5.06
C VAL A 76 -12.55 7.24 6.39
N MET A 77 -12.93 7.88 7.51
CA MET A 77 -12.70 7.31 8.84
C MET A 77 -13.44 5.98 8.97
N ALA A 78 -12.78 4.97 9.54
CA ALA A 78 -13.37 3.65 9.73
C ALA A 78 -14.64 3.76 10.57
N GLY A 79 -15.74 3.22 10.05
CA GLY A 79 -17.04 3.25 10.70
C GLY A 79 -17.92 4.46 10.39
N ASP A 80 -17.40 5.46 9.65
CA ASP A 80 -18.22 6.59 9.22
C ASP A 80 -19.31 6.14 8.22
N PRO A 81 -20.41 6.88 8.07
CA PRO A 81 -21.50 6.49 7.17
C PRO A 81 -21.10 6.25 5.72
N GLY A 82 -20.03 6.92 5.24
CA GLY A 82 -19.52 6.71 3.89
C GLY A 82 -18.54 5.53 3.76
N ASP A 83 -18.23 4.85 4.85
CA ASP A 83 -17.25 3.77 4.85
C ASP A 83 -17.90 2.46 4.43
N ARG A 84 -17.38 1.87 3.33
CA ARG A 84 -17.81 0.56 2.82
C ARG A 84 -16.88 -0.56 3.24
N ASP A 85 -15.83 -0.25 4.02
CA ASP A 85 -14.78 -1.20 4.40
C ASP A 85 -14.27 -0.87 5.80
N VAL A 86 -15.07 -1.18 6.81
CA VAL A 86 -14.81 -0.82 8.21
C VAL A 86 -13.46 -1.36 8.70
N TYR A 87 -13.09 -2.56 8.26
CA TYR A 87 -11.84 -3.21 8.69
C TYR A 87 -10.62 -2.82 7.85
N GLY A 88 -10.81 -2.10 6.74
CA GLY A 88 -9.72 -1.72 5.85
C GLY A 88 -9.18 -2.86 5.00
N ALA A 89 -9.86 -4.03 4.94
CA ALA A 89 -9.34 -5.21 4.29
C ALA A 89 -9.40 -5.16 2.76
N GLN A 90 -10.16 -4.21 2.18
CA GLN A 90 -10.34 -4.07 0.74
C GLN A 90 -9.62 -2.83 0.17
N GLN A 91 -8.88 -2.10 0.99
CA GLN A 91 -8.24 -0.85 0.56
C GLN A 91 -6.99 -1.06 -0.31
N HIS A 92 -6.53 -2.28 -0.46
CA HIS A 92 -5.39 -2.61 -1.32
C HIS A 92 -5.74 -2.60 -2.83
N ALA A 93 -7.02 -2.60 -3.19
CA ALA A 93 -7.45 -2.71 -4.58
C ALA A 93 -6.79 -1.70 -5.54
N PRO A 94 -6.60 -0.43 -5.19
CA PRO A 94 -5.91 0.53 -6.07
C PRO A 94 -4.47 0.13 -6.42
N LEU A 95 -3.80 -0.69 -5.61
CA LEU A 95 -2.43 -1.12 -5.88
C LEU A 95 -2.34 -2.24 -6.91
N LEU A 96 -3.42 -3.00 -7.13
CA LEU A 96 -3.38 -4.18 -8.01
C LEU A 96 -3.00 -3.83 -9.45
N GLU A 97 -3.34 -2.63 -9.90
CA GLU A 97 -3.11 -2.18 -11.28
C GLU A 97 -1.82 -1.36 -11.44
N VAL A 98 -1.03 -1.17 -10.38
CA VAL A 98 0.20 -0.38 -10.45
C VAL A 98 1.21 -1.08 -11.36
N GLU A 99 1.75 -0.34 -12.34
CA GLU A 99 2.85 -0.80 -13.19
C GLU A 99 4.19 -0.50 -12.50
N ILE A 100 5.03 -1.50 -12.46
CA ILE A 100 6.36 -1.41 -11.88
C ILE A 100 7.42 -1.20 -12.97
#